data_491eafcc85256df479b9528758edc526
#
_entry.id   491eafcc85256df479b9528758edc526
#
_cell.length_a   1.000
_cell.length_b   1.000
_cell.length_c   1.000
_cell.angle_alpha   90.00
_cell.angle_beta   90.00
_cell.angle_gamma   90.00
#
_symmetry.space_group_name_H-M   'P 1'
#
loop_
_entity.id
_entity.type
_entity.pdbx_description
1 polymer ?
#
loop_
_entity_poly.entity_id
_entity_poly.type
_entity_poly.pdbx_seq_one_letter_code
_entity_poly.pdbx_strand_id
1 'polypeptide(L)'
;MCITFVTSFFHIYDQEYDTNKTVAWRVERFREIADSGIKICLYVSADQIHLIPREYPNVHVIESPKLFVEAVCENMDLQLPQQRSILKDTAKYMYVINSKTDLMTDAIQRNAWDSTHFAWIDFNISHVFSEKARTLRFLKDLDQYEFPEKCMLIPGCWTKYNNLNIGHVTECIYWRFCGGFFIGDKASILRFGDLYNTKFPEFVKTTRRLVWEVNFWAWLEVNSDWNPQWYLADHNDTILTSLPCATIAQVLKPDSDEINYDYPYVALYHPGSSSYLKFKGEHLLNTRYVNYWYYENGSYLFYDGRNIIQNKNMMSRLVEENGVLMPMDYQEMRDETIELPRYNMYSRGIEDVRLYEHQGRARFIATTVGYHTTGGNRMVIGNYDYKTRTYSDAHVVESPMDAYCEKNWVPIPSSDGAERFIYNWKGNQGSLLIPPSEGFLATEGLPPYIPVIVTVKDGKCFLSNPFDSEDGTEGVKPISASPVWVAAPALKGSSAFIEYNGELIGVTHFSEDAMPRRYFHMLIVLDKATYKPIRYSKPFVFEKVGIEFCIGFDACGDKYRFWISRFDRDPVLFEVSTHIISFHNIYES
;
A
#
# COMPACT_ATOMS: atom_id res chain seq x y z
N MET A 1 -15.88 -3.88 13.14
CA MET A 1 -15.12 -3.12 14.17
C MET A 1 -15.87 -1.83 14.48
N CYS A 2 -15.68 -1.19 15.64
CA CYS A 2 -16.34 0.08 15.97
C CYS A 2 -15.28 1.14 16.26
N ILE A 3 -15.38 2.28 15.57
CA ILE A 3 -14.48 3.42 15.71
C ILE A 3 -15.25 4.61 16.29
N THR A 4 -14.70 5.24 17.31
CA THR A 4 -15.16 6.56 17.78
C THR A 4 -14.20 7.64 17.28
N PHE A 5 -14.72 8.60 16.53
CA PHE A 5 -13.97 9.79 16.13
C PHE A 5 -14.08 10.84 17.21
N VAL A 6 -12.97 11.49 17.52
CA VAL A 6 -12.88 12.54 18.53
C VAL A 6 -12.48 13.83 17.87
N THR A 7 -13.17 14.90 18.18
CA THR A 7 -12.87 16.23 17.68
C THR A 7 -13.20 17.29 18.71
N SER A 8 -12.73 18.51 18.49
CA SER A 8 -13.07 19.63 19.36
C SER A 8 -13.33 20.90 18.60
N PHE A 9 -14.22 21.71 19.12
CA PHE A 9 -14.49 23.05 18.64
C PHE A 9 -14.35 24.06 19.77
N PHE A 10 -13.40 24.98 19.63
CA PHE A 10 -13.20 26.12 20.52
C PHE A 10 -13.11 27.39 19.68
N HIS A 11 -14.01 28.32 19.91
CA HIS A 11 -13.94 29.67 19.35
C HIS A 11 -13.06 30.53 20.27
N ILE A 12 -11.77 30.56 19.93
CA ILE A 12 -10.69 31.11 20.77
C ILE A 12 -10.19 32.49 20.32
N TYR A 13 -10.73 33.01 19.21
CA TYR A 13 -10.31 34.29 18.66
C TYR A 13 -11.32 35.38 19.00
N ASP A 14 -10.83 36.52 19.48
CA ASP A 14 -11.66 37.69 19.74
C ASP A 14 -12.11 38.35 18.43
N GLN A 15 -11.29 38.19 17.36
CA GLN A 15 -11.61 38.57 15.98
C GLN A 15 -11.23 37.43 15.03
N GLU A 16 -12.01 37.21 13.99
CA GLU A 16 -11.67 36.20 12.97
C GLU A 16 -10.36 36.56 12.28
N TYR A 17 -9.37 35.66 12.37
CA TYR A 17 -8.05 35.83 11.73
C TYR A 17 -8.14 35.66 10.20
N ASP A 18 -9.18 35.02 9.71
CA ASP A 18 -9.50 34.81 8.30
C ASP A 18 -11.00 35.03 8.14
N THR A 19 -11.39 36.12 7.47
CA THR A 19 -12.79 36.49 7.24
C THR A 19 -13.58 35.45 6.45
N ASN A 20 -12.89 34.53 5.75
CA ASN A 20 -13.51 33.45 5.00
C ASN A 20 -13.73 32.20 5.88
N LYS A 21 -13.12 32.11 7.07
CA LYS A 21 -13.19 30.96 7.98
C LYS A 21 -13.95 31.30 9.26
N THR A 22 -15.14 31.82 9.09
CA THR A 22 -16.05 32.19 10.20
C THR A 22 -16.50 30.95 11.01
N VAL A 23 -17.12 31.17 12.17
CA VAL A 23 -17.74 30.10 12.96
C VAL A 23 -18.75 29.32 12.11
N ALA A 24 -19.62 30.03 11.36
CA ALA A 24 -20.61 29.39 10.49
C ALA A 24 -19.96 28.51 9.43
N TRP A 25 -18.88 28.98 8.80
CA TRP A 25 -18.12 28.21 7.83
C TRP A 25 -17.51 26.93 8.44
N ARG A 26 -16.98 27.00 9.67
CA ARG A 26 -16.41 25.83 10.37
C ARG A 26 -17.48 24.83 10.73
N VAL A 27 -18.63 25.29 11.23
CA VAL A 27 -19.78 24.43 11.54
C VAL A 27 -20.30 23.74 10.28
N GLU A 28 -20.32 24.42 9.14
CA GLU A 28 -20.71 23.80 7.87
C GLU A 28 -19.74 22.68 7.45
N ARG A 29 -18.43 22.88 7.62
CA ARG A 29 -17.44 21.81 7.37
C ARG A 29 -17.61 20.63 8.30
N PHE A 30 -17.97 20.87 9.55
CA PHE A 30 -18.29 19.82 10.51
C PHE A 30 -19.57 19.05 10.12
N ARG A 31 -20.61 19.75 9.64
CA ARG A 31 -21.83 19.10 9.11
C ARG A 31 -21.50 18.06 8.06
N GLU A 32 -20.64 18.39 7.09
CA GLU A 32 -20.19 17.46 6.06
C GLU A 32 -19.60 16.15 6.65
N ILE A 33 -18.86 16.27 7.76
CA ILE A 33 -18.29 15.10 8.46
C ILE A 33 -19.39 14.34 9.23
N ALA A 34 -20.26 15.05 9.93
CA ALA A 34 -21.34 14.43 10.72
C ALA A 34 -22.36 13.72 9.84
N ASP A 35 -22.65 14.27 8.64
CA ASP A 35 -23.53 13.68 7.62
C ASP A 35 -23.00 12.33 7.07
N SER A 36 -21.69 12.08 7.18
CA SER A 36 -21.13 10.77 6.82
C SER A 36 -21.62 9.64 7.71
N GLY A 37 -22.19 9.95 8.90
CA GLY A 37 -22.76 8.99 9.84
C GLY A 37 -21.74 8.35 10.79
N ILE A 38 -20.46 8.77 10.76
CA ILE A 38 -19.45 8.29 11.72
C ILE A 38 -19.79 8.71 13.16
N LYS A 39 -19.38 7.90 14.14
CA LYS A 39 -19.64 8.15 15.56
C LYS A 39 -18.65 9.18 16.10
N ILE A 40 -19.12 10.33 16.56
CA ILE A 40 -18.27 11.49 16.92
C ILE A 40 -18.47 11.86 18.39
N CYS A 41 -17.38 11.89 19.16
CA CYS A 41 -17.29 12.63 20.42
C CYS A 41 -16.78 14.04 20.11
N LEU A 42 -17.63 15.05 20.33
CA LEU A 42 -17.31 16.45 20.08
C LEU A 42 -17.15 17.21 21.38
N TYR A 43 -15.94 17.69 21.67
CA TYR A 43 -15.64 18.53 22.82
C TYR A 43 -15.84 20.01 22.51
N VAL A 44 -16.59 20.71 23.33
CA VAL A 44 -16.95 22.13 23.14
C VAL A 44 -16.91 22.84 24.49
N SER A 45 -16.53 24.11 24.53
CA SER A 45 -16.69 24.90 25.75
C SER A 45 -18.17 25.10 26.09
N ALA A 46 -18.50 25.17 27.37
CA ALA A 46 -19.88 25.30 27.88
C ALA A 46 -20.65 26.47 27.23
N ASP A 47 -19.98 27.62 27.06
CA ASP A 47 -20.53 28.84 26.46
C ASP A 47 -20.79 28.72 24.92
N GLN A 48 -20.18 27.74 24.26
CA GLN A 48 -20.22 27.55 22.82
C GLN A 48 -21.08 26.38 22.33
N ILE A 49 -21.61 25.58 23.27
CA ILE A 49 -22.46 24.41 22.92
C ILE A 49 -23.66 24.83 22.05
N HIS A 50 -24.18 26.05 22.20
CA HIS A 50 -25.30 26.55 21.40
C HIS A 50 -24.96 26.77 19.92
N LEU A 51 -23.67 26.79 19.54
CA LEU A 51 -23.20 26.96 18.17
C LEU A 51 -23.23 25.62 17.38
N ILE A 52 -23.36 24.50 18.10
CA ILE A 52 -23.27 23.17 17.52
C ILE A 52 -24.66 22.65 17.15
N PRO A 53 -24.83 22.10 15.92
CA PRO A 53 -26.04 21.43 15.51
C PRO A 53 -26.37 20.24 16.44
N ARG A 54 -27.62 20.09 16.85
CA ARG A 54 -28.08 19.02 17.76
C ARG A 54 -28.85 17.91 17.06
N GLU A 55 -29.03 18.01 15.76
CA GLU A 55 -29.83 17.09 14.96
C GLU A 55 -29.14 15.74 14.66
N TYR A 56 -27.88 15.56 15.03
CA TYR A 56 -27.07 14.39 14.70
C TYR A 56 -27.09 13.31 15.81
N PRO A 57 -27.75 12.15 15.59
CA PRO A 57 -27.77 11.07 16.59
C PRO A 57 -26.40 10.36 16.74
N ASN A 58 -25.51 10.52 15.77
CA ASN A 58 -24.16 9.98 15.76
C ASN A 58 -23.12 10.94 16.37
N VAL A 59 -23.54 12.10 16.90
CA VAL A 59 -22.65 13.08 17.53
C VAL A 59 -22.98 13.20 19.03
N HIS A 60 -22.03 12.84 19.86
CA HIS A 60 -22.10 13.02 21.30
C HIS A 60 -21.34 14.30 21.67
N VAL A 61 -22.07 15.37 21.99
CA VAL A 61 -21.49 16.66 22.39
C VAL A 61 -21.14 16.59 23.87
N ILE A 62 -19.90 16.90 24.19
CA ILE A 62 -19.31 16.83 25.53
C ILE A 62 -18.81 18.22 25.92
N GLU A 63 -19.17 18.68 27.08
CA GLU A 63 -18.55 19.87 27.66
C GLU A 63 -17.08 19.58 27.97
N SER A 64 -16.18 20.38 27.38
CA SER A 64 -14.75 20.16 27.52
C SER A 64 -14.30 20.40 28.97
N PRO A 65 -13.51 19.50 29.57
CA PRO A 65 -12.81 19.78 30.82
C PRO A 65 -11.77 20.88 30.60
N LYS A 66 -11.23 21.42 31.73
CA LYS A 66 -10.05 22.29 31.65
C LYS A 66 -8.91 21.50 30.97
N LEU A 67 -8.32 22.08 29.93
CA LEU A 67 -7.29 21.42 29.13
C LEU A 67 -6.02 21.21 29.98
N PHE A 68 -5.47 20.01 29.94
CA PHE A 68 -4.24 19.65 30.66
C PHE A 68 -3.08 20.59 30.31
N VAL A 69 -2.89 20.86 29.02
CA VAL A 69 -1.83 21.74 28.52
C VAL A 69 -1.97 23.16 29.03
N GLU A 70 -3.18 23.69 29.08
CA GLU A 70 -3.45 25.00 29.65
C GLU A 70 -3.07 25.01 31.15
N ALA A 71 -3.48 23.99 31.90
CA ALA A 71 -3.15 23.89 33.33
C ALA A 71 -1.62 23.78 33.57
N VAL A 72 -0.89 23.05 32.73
CA VAL A 72 0.57 22.96 32.82
C VAL A 72 1.25 24.30 32.54
N CYS A 73 0.72 25.06 31.58
CA CYS A 73 1.34 26.32 31.12
C CYS A 73 0.92 27.56 31.90
N GLU A 74 -0.15 27.51 32.71
CA GLU A 74 -0.85 28.65 33.34
C GLU A 74 0.07 29.61 34.10
N ASN A 75 1.11 29.10 34.75
CA ASN A 75 2.03 29.88 35.56
C ASN A 75 3.46 29.91 34.96
N MET A 76 3.60 29.66 33.70
CA MET A 76 4.90 29.61 33.05
C MET A 76 5.04 30.77 32.03
N ASP A 77 6.17 31.46 32.09
CA ASP A 77 6.55 32.41 31.05
C ASP A 77 7.10 31.64 29.86
N LEU A 78 6.22 31.38 28.89
CA LEU A 78 6.51 30.61 27.67
C LEU A 78 6.47 31.51 26.44
N GLN A 79 7.45 31.35 25.59
CA GLN A 79 7.51 32.05 24.31
C GLN A 79 6.90 31.20 23.20
N LEU A 80 6.19 31.86 22.29
CA LEU A 80 5.68 31.23 21.06
C LEU A 80 6.75 31.25 19.95
N PRO A 81 6.69 30.32 18.98
CA PRO A 81 7.61 30.31 17.86
C PRO A 81 7.62 31.64 17.10
N GLN A 82 8.80 32.08 16.67
CA GLN A 82 8.93 33.35 15.93
C GLN A 82 8.34 33.26 14.52
N GLN A 83 8.53 32.12 13.84
CA GLN A 83 8.01 31.88 12.49
C GLN A 83 6.59 31.29 12.51
N ARG A 84 5.65 32.01 13.10
CA ARG A 84 4.25 31.60 13.18
C ARG A 84 3.31 32.63 12.55
N SER A 85 2.10 32.23 12.25
CA SER A 85 1.02 33.18 11.94
C SER A 85 0.58 33.86 13.25
N ILE A 86 0.91 35.16 13.40
CA ILE A 86 0.67 35.90 14.67
C ILE A 86 -0.81 35.90 15.05
N LEU A 87 -1.70 36.08 14.07
CA LEU A 87 -3.13 36.14 14.30
C LEU A 87 -3.77 34.77 14.58
N LYS A 88 -3.26 33.71 13.96
CA LYS A 88 -3.80 32.36 14.09
C LYS A 88 -3.16 31.63 15.27
N ASP A 89 -1.83 31.59 15.33
CA ASP A 89 -1.07 30.70 16.22
C ASP A 89 -0.83 31.38 17.57
N THR A 90 -1.92 31.68 18.27
CA THR A 90 -1.93 32.26 19.62
C THR A 90 -1.64 31.20 20.70
N ALA A 91 -1.38 31.62 21.92
CA ALA A 91 -1.21 30.65 23.03
C ALA A 91 -2.45 29.77 23.24
N LYS A 92 -3.66 30.36 23.15
CA LYS A 92 -4.92 29.60 23.24
C LYS A 92 -5.02 28.55 22.12
N TYR A 93 -4.62 28.90 20.91
CA TYR A 93 -4.57 27.94 19.78
C TYR A 93 -3.62 26.78 20.11
N MET A 94 -2.41 27.10 20.60
CA MET A 94 -1.43 26.06 20.96
C MET A 94 -1.95 25.16 22.10
N TYR A 95 -2.72 25.69 23.06
CA TYR A 95 -3.34 24.85 24.10
C TYR A 95 -4.32 23.85 23.50
N VAL A 96 -5.19 24.30 22.60
CA VAL A 96 -6.21 23.45 21.97
C VAL A 96 -5.56 22.31 21.17
N ILE A 97 -4.63 22.63 20.27
CA ILE A 97 -4.03 21.60 19.41
C ILE A 97 -3.16 20.62 20.18
N ASN A 98 -2.52 21.06 21.27
CA ASN A 98 -1.73 20.18 22.13
C ASN A 98 -2.58 19.34 23.10
N SER A 99 -3.89 19.59 23.21
CA SER A 99 -4.79 18.82 24.09
C SER A 99 -5.50 17.65 23.39
N LYS A 100 -5.15 17.35 22.14
CA LYS A 100 -5.77 16.25 21.36
C LYS A 100 -5.70 14.91 22.08
N THR A 101 -4.54 14.57 22.63
CA THR A 101 -4.33 13.31 23.36
C THR A 101 -5.14 13.24 24.65
N ASP A 102 -5.31 14.36 25.34
CA ASP A 102 -6.09 14.47 26.56
C ASP A 102 -7.58 14.21 26.29
N LEU A 103 -8.12 14.89 25.28
CA LEU A 103 -9.51 14.71 24.85
C LEU A 103 -9.75 13.29 24.32
N MET A 104 -8.79 12.69 23.63
CA MET A 104 -8.85 11.29 23.21
C MET A 104 -8.90 10.35 24.42
N THR A 105 -8.11 10.60 25.45
CA THR A 105 -8.10 9.80 26.67
C THR A 105 -9.45 9.85 27.40
N ASP A 106 -10.06 11.04 27.53
CA ASP A 106 -11.40 11.20 28.13
C ASP A 106 -12.46 10.47 27.28
N ALA A 107 -12.42 10.59 25.94
CA ALA A 107 -13.34 9.89 25.05
C ALA A 107 -13.24 8.36 25.17
N ILE A 108 -12.02 7.82 25.34
CA ILE A 108 -11.79 6.39 25.57
C ILE A 108 -12.38 5.93 26.91
N GLN A 109 -12.23 6.73 27.96
CA GLN A 109 -12.78 6.42 29.29
C GLN A 109 -14.31 6.41 29.28
N ARG A 110 -14.95 7.35 28.57
CA ARG A 110 -16.41 7.41 28.39
C ARG A 110 -16.92 6.28 27.50
N ASN A 111 -16.24 6.01 26.43
CA ASN A 111 -16.52 4.96 25.44
C ASN A 111 -18.01 4.81 25.08
N ALA A 112 -18.62 5.89 24.66
CA ALA A 112 -20.06 6.03 24.47
C ALA A 112 -20.69 5.01 23.48
N TRP A 113 -19.89 4.42 22.58
CA TRP A 113 -20.35 3.43 21.57
C TRP A 113 -19.66 2.08 21.69
N ASP A 114 -19.04 1.78 22.82
CA ASP A 114 -18.28 0.53 23.02
C ASP A 114 -17.27 0.24 21.91
N SER A 115 -16.54 1.29 21.53
CA SER A 115 -15.56 1.22 20.43
C SER A 115 -14.26 0.57 20.86
N THR A 116 -13.63 -0.13 19.92
CA THR A 116 -12.31 -0.75 20.09
C THR A 116 -11.18 0.18 19.65
N HIS A 117 -11.46 1.06 18.70
CA HIS A 117 -10.52 2.02 18.14
C HIS A 117 -11.05 3.45 18.26
N PHE A 118 -10.12 4.39 18.33
CA PHE A 118 -10.41 5.81 18.44
C PHE A 118 -9.56 6.57 17.43
N ALA A 119 -10.17 7.58 16.79
CA ALA A 119 -9.50 8.43 15.83
C ALA A 119 -9.66 9.90 16.20
N TRP A 120 -8.58 10.66 16.17
CA TRP A 120 -8.69 12.11 16.13
C TRP A 120 -9.03 12.58 14.72
N ILE A 121 -9.91 13.55 14.60
CA ILE A 121 -10.22 14.23 13.36
C ILE A 121 -10.44 15.72 13.62
N ASP A 122 -9.75 16.60 12.88
CA ASP A 122 -9.95 18.04 13.07
C ASP A 122 -11.37 18.46 12.65
N PHE A 123 -12.01 19.32 13.45
CA PHE A 123 -13.42 19.72 13.35
C PHE A 123 -13.85 20.14 11.94
N ASN A 124 -12.99 20.82 11.21
CA ASN A 124 -13.27 21.35 9.88
C ASN A 124 -12.36 20.75 8.79
N ILE A 125 -11.83 19.54 8.98
CA ILE A 125 -10.85 18.89 8.08
C ILE A 125 -11.36 18.78 6.64
N SER A 126 -12.67 18.69 6.43
CA SER A 126 -13.24 18.55 5.08
C SER A 126 -12.87 19.72 4.13
N HIS A 127 -12.34 20.82 4.67
CA HIS A 127 -11.87 21.93 3.83
C HIS A 127 -10.61 21.64 3.03
N VAL A 128 -9.83 20.63 3.42
CA VAL A 128 -8.62 20.23 2.69
C VAL A 128 -8.91 19.13 1.64
N PHE A 129 -10.13 18.62 1.59
CA PHE A 129 -10.50 17.56 0.63
C PHE A 129 -10.81 18.15 -0.74
N SER A 130 -10.02 17.76 -1.75
CA SER A 130 -10.28 18.06 -3.16
C SER A 130 -11.32 17.11 -3.76
N GLU A 131 -11.25 15.80 -3.41
CA GLU A 131 -12.17 14.74 -3.79
C GLU A 131 -13.20 14.47 -2.67
N LYS A 132 -13.87 15.54 -2.20
CA LYS A 132 -14.66 15.54 -0.96
C LYS A 132 -15.63 14.37 -0.83
N ALA A 133 -16.45 14.11 -1.85
CA ALA A 133 -17.45 13.03 -1.80
C ALA A 133 -16.79 11.65 -1.63
N ARG A 134 -15.66 11.43 -2.29
CA ARG A 134 -14.86 10.23 -2.19
C ARG A 134 -14.24 10.06 -0.80
N THR A 135 -13.64 11.13 -0.28
CA THR A 135 -12.94 11.11 1.00
C THR A 135 -13.91 10.97 2.18
N LEU A 136 -15.08 11.62 2.14
CA LEU A 136 -16.13 11.45 3.15
C LEU A 136 -16.73 10.03 3.12
N ARG A 137 -16.84 9.42 1.94
CA ARG A 137 -17.26 8.02 1.84
C ARG A 137 -16.21 7.09 2.45
N PHE A 138 -14.93 7.28 2.13
CA PHE A 138 -13.85 6.53 2.73
C PHE A 138 -13.89 6.63 4.27
N LEU A 139 -14.12 7.83 4.79
CA LEU A 139 -14.27 8.07 6.23
C LEU A 139 -15.44 7.27 6.83
N LYS A 140 -16.59 7.25 6.16
CA LYS A 140 -17.77 6.46 6.57
C LYS A 140 -17.47 4.98 6.65
N ASP A 141 -16.71 4.46 5.69
CA ASP A 141 -16.47 3.03 5.54
C ASP A 141 -15.30 2.53 6.42
N LEU A 142 -14.61 3.42 7.16
CA LEU A 142 -13.47 3.06 8.01
C LEU A 142 -13.78 2.01 9.08
N ASP A 143 -15.00 1.91 9.58
CA ASP A 143 -15.40 0.90 10.58
C ASP A 143 -15.53 -0.52 10.00
N GLN A 144 -15.53 -0.64 8.66
CA GLN A 144 -15.55 -1.92 7.96
C GLN A 144 -14.14 -2.55 7.84
N TYR A 145 -13.09 -1.76 8.12
CA TYR A 145 -11.71 -2.26 8.08
C TYR A 145 -11.31 -2.90 9.39
N GLU A 146 -10.41 -3.88 9.32
CA GLU A 146 -9.73 -4.41 10.49
C GLU A 146 -8.39 -3.70 10.66
N PHE A 147 -8.26 -2.97 11.76
CA PHE A 147 -6.97 -2.43 12.15
C PHE A 147 -6.24 -3.44 13.03
N PRO A 148 -4.90 -3.52 12.93
CA PRO A 148 -4.12 -4.39 13.79
C PRO A 148 -4.35 -4.08 15.27
N GLU A 149 -4.34 -5.10 16.10
CA GLU A 149 -4.20 -4.91 17.54
C GLU A 149 -2.87 -4.17 17.84
N LYS A 150 -2.88 -3.26 18.81
CA LYS A 150 -1.71 -2.43 19.20
C LYS A 150 -1.19 -1.54 18.05
N CYS A 151 -2.09 -0.88 17.36
CA CYS A 151 -1.74 0.08 16.32
C CYS A 151 -1.94 1.52 16.77
N MET A 152 -1.04 2.40 16.34
CA MET A 152 -1.25 3.84 16.28
C MET A 152 -0.74 4.32 14.93
N LEU A 153 -1.65 4.70 14.05
CA LEU A 153 -1.39 5.15 12.71
C LEU A 153 -1.50 6.68 12.66
N ILE A 154 -0.45 7.33 12.17
CA ILE A 154 -0.38 8.78 12.12
C ILE A 154 0.17 9.25 10.76
N PRO A 155 -0.50 10.19 10.07
CA PRO A 155 -0.01 10.74 8.81
C PRO A 155 1.16 11.68 9.03
N GLY A 156 2.03 11.79 8.03
CA GLY A 156 3.14 12.74 8.04
C GLY A 156 3.69 13.04 6.66
N CYS A 157 4.24 14.24 6.49
CA CYS A 157 4.83 14.66 5.21
C CYS A 157 6.29 14.22 5.06
N TRP A 158 7.01 14.06 6.16
CA TRP A 158 8.45 13.82 6.13
C TRP A 158 8.84 12.58 6.92
N THR A 159 9.93 11.95 6.50
CA THR A 159 10.53 10.82 7.21
C THR A 159 11.14 11.25 8.55
N LYS A 160 11.35 10.30 9.45
CA LYS A 160 12.03 10.54 10.73
C LYS A 160 13.46 11.07 10.51
N TYR A 161 13.82 12.11 11.22
CA TYR A 161 15.18 12.62 11.26
C TYR A 161 15.90 12.13 12.50
N ASN A 162 17.07 11.52 12.30
CA ASN A 162 17.87 11.01 13.42
C ASN A 162 18.52 12.13 14.26
N ASN A 163 18.75 13.31 13.68
CA ASN A 163 19.35 14.48 14.31
C ASN A 163 18.40 15.68 14.22
N LEU A 164 17.32 15.65 15.01
CA LEU A 164 16.36 16.73 15.04
C LEU A 164 16.97 17.98 15.68
N ASN A 165 17.06 19.06 14.91
CA ASN A 165 17.52 20.34 15.44
C ASN A 165 16.42 20.97 16.32
N ILE A 166 16.69 21.11 17.63
CA ILE A 166 15.74 21.68 18.59
C ILE A 166 15.29 23.09 18.20
N GLY A 167 16.17 23.90 17.59
CA GLY A 167 15.83 25.23 17.10
C GLY A 167 14.76 25.20 16.00
N HIS A 168 14.78 24.22 15.10
CA HIS A 168 13.71 24.05 14.11
C HIS A 168 12.38 23.70 14.76
N VAL A 169 12.39 22.79 15.74
CA VAL A 169 11.16 22.37 16.43
C VAL A 169 10.55 23.50 17.23
N THR A 170 11.35 24.42 17.75
CA THR A 170 10.88 25.52 18.62
C THR A 170 10.52 26.79 17.88
N GLU A 171 11.03 27.03 16.66
CA GLU A 171 10.90 28.31 15.98
C GLU A 171 10.05 28.30 14.71
N CYS A 172 9.88 27.14 14.05
CA CYS A 172 9.04 27.00 12.87
C CYS A 172 8.27 25.69 12.88
N ILE A 173 7.18 25.62 12.12
CA ILE A 173 6.38 24.40 12.03
C ILE A 173 7.18 23.31 11.31
N TYR A 174 7.10 22.08 11.82
CA TYR A 174 7.82 20.92 11.31
C TYR A 174 6.87 19.78 10.99
N TRP A 175 6.62 19.55 9.71
CA TRP A 175 5.63 18.62 9.20
C TRP A 175 6.12 17.15 9.15
N ARG A 176 6.81 16.70 10.23
CA ARG A 176 7.05 15.26 10.41
C ARG A 176 5.74 14.50 10.47
N PHE A 177 4.75 15.08 11.16
CA PHE A 177 3.40 14.55 11.27
C PHE A 177 2.37 15.57 10.80
N CYS A 178 1.18 15.07 10.39
CA CYS A 178 0.00 15.89 10.11
C CYS A 178 -0.98 15.75 11.25
N GLY A 179 -1.23 16.85 11.97
CA GLY A 179 -2.04 16.82 13.19
C GLY A 179 -3.55 16.66 12.97
N GLY A 180 -4.04 16.77 11.72
CA GLY A 180 -5.48 16.77 11.42
C GLY A 180 -6.19 15.44 11.60
N PHE A 181 -5.44 14.32 11.64
CA PHE A 181 -5.99 12.99 11.82
C PHE A 181 -4.93 12.04 12.43
N PHE A 182 -5.36 11.10 13.24
CA PHE A 182 -4.64 9.88 13.61
C PHE A 182 -5.63 8.87 14.20
N ILE A 183 -5.29 7.58 14.18
CA ILE A 183 -6.14 6.50 14.68
C ILE A 183 -5.32 5.45 15.40
N GLY A 184 -5.90 4.81 16.42
CA GLY A 184 -5.28 3.70 17.11
C GLY A 184 -6.27 2.89 17.96
N ASP A 185 -5.80 1.75 18.44
CA ASP A 185 -6.52 1.00 19.46
C ASP A 185 -6.48 1.73 20.82
N LYS A 186 -7.45 1.40 21.69
CA LYS A 186 -7.56 1.99 23.03
C LYS A 186 -6.23 2.04 23.79
N ALA A 187 -5.52 0.91 23.84
CA ALA A 187 -4.32 0.79 24.67
C ALA A 187 -3.16 1.62 24.09
N SER A 188 -3.04 1.69 22.78
CA SER A 188 -2.00 2.47 22.10
C SER A 188 -2.22 3.98 22.25
N ILE A 189 -3.46 4.45 22.14
CA ILE A 189 -3.80 5.88 22.37
C ILE A 189 -3.58 6.26 23.83
N LEU A 190 -4.00 5.42 24.79
CA LEU A 190 -3.78 5.70 26.23
C LEU A 190 -2.27 5.77 26.55
N ARG A 191 -1.46 4.85 26.04
CA ARG A 191 0.00 4.91 26.22
C ARG A 191 0.61 6.18 25.63
N PHE A 192 0.12 6.61 24.47
CA PHE A 192 0.55 7.87 23.87
C PHE A 192 0.15 9.08 24.72
N GLY A 193 -1.08 9.08 25.28
CA GLY A 193 -1.54 10.12 26.21
C GLY A 193 -0.69 10.17 27.48
N ASP A 194 -0.40 9.04 28.11
CA ASP A 194 0.44 8.94 29.31
C ASP A 194 1.86 9.46 29.04
N LEU A 195 2.45 9.07 27.90
CA LEU A 195 3.76 9.56 27.49
C LEU A 195 3.74 11.07 27.23
N TYR A 196 2.70 11.55 26.54
CA TYR A 196 2.48 12.97 26.28
C TYR A 196 2.43 13.76 27.59
N ASN A 197 1.57 13.34 28.53
CA ASN A 197 1.36 14.00 29.80
C ASN A 197 2.62 13.99 30.69
N THR A 198 3.47 12.98 30.53
CA THR A 198 4.76 12.91 31.24
C THR A 198 5.81 13.83 30.63
N LYS A 199 5.92 13.85 29.28
CA LYS A 199 7.01 14.52 28.57
C LYS A 199 6.73 15.97 28.20
N PHE A 200 5.48 16.38 28.04
CA PHE A 200 5.14 17.74 27.67
C PHE A 200 5.55 18.78 28.76
N PRO A 201 5.29 18.57 30.06
CA PRO A 201 5.80 19.47 31.11
C PRO A 201 7.32 19.58 31.14
N GLU A 202 8.04 18.49 30.90
CA GLU A 202 9.50 18.47 30.80
C GLU A 202 9.98 19.32 29.60
N PHE A 203 9.36 19.14 28.43
CA PHE A 203 9.68 19.90 27.23
C PHE A 203 9.49 21.41 27.42
N VAL A 204 8.33 21.86 27.85
CA VAL A 204 8.05 23.30 28.03
C VAL A 204 8.89 23.93 29.13
N LYS A 205 9.19 23.20 30.20
CA LYS A 205 10.07 23.65 31.29
C LYS A 205 11.52 23.83 30.81
N THR A 206 12.00 22.92 29.97
CA THR A 206 13.38 22.93 29.48
C THR A 206 13.56 23.95 28.35
N THR A 207 12.64 23.98 27.40
CA THR A 207 12.78 24.83 26.20
C THR A 207 12.24 26.24 26.40
N ARG A 208 11.36 26.46 27.40
CA ARG A 208 10.59 27.69 27.57
C ARG A 208 9.79 28.07 26.32
N ARG A 209 9.36 27.08 25.55
CA ARG A 209 8.60 27.25 24.32
C ARG A 209 7.29 26.47 24.34
N LEU A 210 6.24 27.10 23.82
CA LEU A 210 4.97 26.47 23.52
C LEU A 210 4.84 26.38 22.00
N VAL A 211 4.86 25.17 21.46
CA VAL A 211 4.95 24.88 20.02
C VAL A 211 3.71 24.16 19.51
N TRP A 212 3.60 23.96 18.17
CA TRP A 212 2.57 23.12 17.58
C TRP A 212 2.70 21.66 18.06
N GLU A 213 1.59 20.96 18.17
CA GLU A 213 1.55 19.57 18.62
C GLU A 213 2.42 18.66 17.75
N VAL A 214 2.40 18.85 16.44
CA VAL A 214 3.22 18.07 15.49
C VAL A 214 4.72 18.25 15.70
N ASN A 215 5.13 19.42 16.15
CA ASN A 215 6.52 19.69 16.51
C ASN A 215 6.91 18.96 17.81
N PHE A 216 6.04 18.99 18.81
CA PHE A 216 6.27 18.24 20.04
C PHE A 216 6.27 16.73 19.77
N TRP A 217 5.38 16.22 18.91
CA TRP A 217 5.39 14.80 18.53
C TRP A 217 6.69 14.41 17.83
N ALA A 218 7.21 15.25 16.94
CA ALA A 218 8.52 15.00 16.31
C ALA A 218 9.66 14.97 17.32
N TRP A 219 9.63 15.88 18.31
CA TRP A 219 10.59 15.87 19.42
C TRP A 219 10.43 14.60 20.28
N LEU A 220 9.20 14.20 20.58
CA LEU A 220 8.87 13.02 21.38
C LEU A 220 9.39 11.73 20.71
N GLU A 221 9.22 11.60 19.37
CA GLU A 221 9.71 10.46 18.58
C GLU A 221 11.23 10.29 18.67
N VAL A 222 11.99 11.38 18.86
CA VAL A 222 13.46 11.35 18.96
C VAL A 222 13.93 11.21 20.42
N ASN A 223 13.16 11.72 21.38
CA ASN A 223 13.56 11.80 22.79
C ASN A 223 12.85 10.79 23.70
N SER A 224 12.20 9.77 23.11
CA SER A 224 11.59 8.65 23.82
C SER A 224 11.66 7.39 22.99
N ASP A 225 11.12 6.31 23.53
CA ASP A 225 10.92 5.02 22.83
C ASP A 225 9.63 4.98 22.00
N TRP A 226 8.93 6.11 21.87
CA TRP A 226 7.73 6.18 21.06
C TRP A 226 8.04 6.02 19.57
N ASN A 227 7.48 5.00 18.97
CA ASN A 227 7.66 4.66 17.56
C ASN A 227 6.30 4.40 16.90
N PRO A 228 5.58 5.47 16.48
CA PRO A 228 4.29 5.31 15.84
C PRO A 228 4.42 4.69 14.45
N GLN A 229 3.40 3.97 14.04
CA GLN A 229 3.26 3.55 12.65
C GLN A 229 2.80 4.76 11.83
N TRP A 230 3.71 5.40 11.12
CA TRP A 230 3.37 6.54 10.29
C TRP A 230 3.20 6.15 8.81
N TYR A 231 2.42 6.94 8.10
CA TYR A 231 2.26 6.81 6.65
C TYR A 231 2.43 8.16 5.97
N LEU A 232 2.90 8.12 4.69
CA LEU A 232 3.12 9.35 3.92
C LEU A 232 1.78 9.96 3.52
N ALA A 233 1.58 11.22 3.89
CA ALA A 233 0.40 12.01 3.54
C ALA A 233 0.74 13.50 3.57
N ASP A 234 -0.13 14.31 3.00
CA ASP A 234 -0.06 15.75 3.04
C ASP A 234 -1.41 16.34 3.51
N HIS A 235 -1.49 17.66 3.66
CA HIS A 235 -2.69 18.40 4.08
C HIS A 235 -3.75 18.45 2.97
N ASN A 236 -4.18 17.27 2.51
CA ASN A 236 -5.19 17.04 1.48
C ASN A 236 -5.90 15.71 1.74
N ASP A 237 -6.62 15.18 0.77
CA ASP A 237 -7.33 13.90 0.87
C ASP A 237 -6.45 12.74 1.36
N THR A 238 -5.14 12.77 1.09
CA THR A 238 -4.22 11.68 1.45
C THR A 238 -4.08 11.49 2.96
N ILE A 239 -4.42 12.48 3.76
CA ILE A 239 -4.45 12.37 5.23
C ILE A 239 -5.40 11.24 5.70
N LEU A 240 -6.43 10.94 4.91
CA LEU A 240 -7.34 9.81 5.12
C LEU A 240 -7.12 8.71 4.08
N THR A 241 -7.07 9.04 2.80
CA THR A 241 -7.09 8.05 1.72
C THR A 241 -5.78 7.26 1.58
N SER A 242 -4.68 7.73 2.16
CA SER A 242 -3.42 6.97 2.26
C SER A 242 -3.27 6.22 3.60
N LEU A 243 -4.31 6.26 4.46
CA LEU A 243 -4.31 5.48 5.70
C LEU A 243 -4.05 4.01 5.35
N PRO A 244 -3.02 3.38 5.91
CA PRO A 244 -2.80 1.95 5.74
C PRO A 244 -3.90 1.23 6.52
N CYS A 245 -5.04 1.14 5.91
CA CYS A 245 -6.08 0.24 6.36
C CYS A 245 -5.50 -1.14 6.17
N ALA A 246 -5.47 -1.94 7.21
CA ALA A 246 -5.09 -3.32 7.06
C ALA A 246 -6.10 -3.91 6.07
N THR A 247 -5.68 -4.06 4.84
CA THR A 247 -6.36 -4.97 3.93
C THR A 247 -6.47 -6.25 4.71
N ILE A 248 -7.69 -6.75 4.93
CA ILE A 248 -7.90 -8.03 5.60
C ILE A 248 -7.21 -9.07 4.72
N ALA A 249 -5.92 -9.23 4.95
CA ALA A 249 -5.13 -10.20 4.24
C ALA A 249 -5.06 -11.46 5.08
N GLN A 250 -5.42 -12.56 4.47
CA GLN A 250 -5.18 -13.86 5.05
C GLN A 250 -3.66 -14.05 5.14
N VAL A 251 -3.14 -14.37 6.31
CA VAL A 251 -1.77 -14.93 6.42
C VAL A 251 -1.86 -16.38 5.99
N LEU A 252 -1.22 -16.73 4.88
CA LEU A 252 -1.17 -18.11 4.43
C LEU A 252 -0.28 -18.91 5.41
N LYS A 253 -0.75 -20.09 5.77
CA LYS A 253 0.09 -21.05 6.52
C LYS A 253 0.48 -22.14 5.56
N PRO A 254 1.79 -22.40 5.38
CA PRO A 254 2.23 -23.50 4.54
C PRO A 254 1.79 -24.85 5.13
N ASP A 255 1.56 -25.83 4.27
CA ASP A 255 1.21 -27.21 4.67
C ASP A 255 2.38 -27.90 5.41
N SER A 256 3.61 -27.45 5.15
CA SER A 256 4.87 -27.86 5.77
C SER A 256 5.72 -26.64 6.08
N ASP A 257 6.88 -26.83 6.70
CA ASP A 257 7.86 -25.74 6.82
C ASP A 257 8.22 -25.18 5.44
N GLU A 258 8.53 -23.87 5.38
CA GLU A 258 9.02 -23.23 4.17
C GLU A 258 10.27 -23.95 3.64
N ILE A 259 10.30 -24.17 2.33
CA ILE A 259 11.40 -24.86 1.69
C ILE A 259 12.45 -23.84 1.28
N ASN A 260 13.54 -23.83 2.03
CA ASN A 260 14.71 -23.02 1.72
C ASN A 260 15.65 -23.81 0.82
N TYR A 261 15.91 -23.27 -0.38
CA TYR A 261 16.89 -23.88 -1.29
C TYR A 261 18.32 -23.51 -0.87
N ASP A 262 19.25 -24.43 -1.13
CA ASP A 262 20.69 -24.17 -0.95
C ASP A 262 21.21 -23.38 -2.17
N TYR A 263 21.12 -22.06 -2.07
CA TYR A 263 21.52 -21.15 -3.14
C TYR A 263 23.05 -21.00 -3.18
N PRO A 264 23.70 -21.12 -4.36
CA PRO A 264 25.14 -21.00 -4.45
C PRO A 264 25.64 -19.61 -4.07
N TYR A 265 26.76 -19.55 -3.38
CA TYR A 265 27.42 -18.28 -3.08
C TYR A 265 27.94 -17.63 -4.36
N VAL A 266 27.55 -16.39 -4.60
CA VAL A 266 28.09 -15.52 -5.66
C VAL A 266 28.64 -14.27 -5.01
N ALA A 267 29.94 -14.03 -5.16
CA ALA A 267 30.61 -12.89 -4.53
C ALA A 267 29.93 -11.57 -4.88
N LEU A 268 29.60 -10.75 -3.88
CA LEU A 268 28.92 -9.46 -3.99
C LEU A 268 27.45 -9.55 -4.47
N TYR A 269 26.83 -10.72 -4.44
CA TYR A 269 25.42 -10.90 -4.80
C TYR A 269 24.74 -11.82 -3.78
N HIS A 270 23.43 -11.66 -3.66
CA HIS A 270 22.59 -12.63 -2.96
C HIS A 270 21.35 -12.97 -3.79
N PRO A 271 20.75 -14.15 -3.58
CA PRO A 271 19.54 -14.56 -4.27
C PRO A 271 18.35 -13.73 -3.84
N GLY A 272 17.49 -13.40 -4.80
CA GLY A 272 16.23 -12.68 -4.64
C GLY A 272 15.06 -13.45 -5.24
N SER A 273 14.25 -12.80 -6.07
CA SER A 273 13.03 -13.38 -6.63
C SER A 273 13.32 -14.52 -7.60
N SER A 274 12.47 -15.57 -7.57
CA SER A 274 12.58 -16.71 -8.48
C SER A 274 11.31 -16.90 -9.31
N SER A 275 11.44 -17.03 -10.62
CA SER A 275 10.34 -17.41 -11.51
C SER A 275 10.47 -18.88 -11.91
N TYR A 276 9.33 -19.49 -12.19
CA TYR A 276 9.22 -20.91 -12.45
C TYR A 276 8.50 -21.18 -13.78
N LEU A 277 8.87 -22.26 -14.46
CA LEU A 277 8.21 -22.76 -15.65
C LEU A 277 8.30 -24.29 -15.72
N LYS A 278 7.16 -24.96 -15.86
CA LYS A 278 7.11 -26.36 -16.28
C LYS A 278 7.12 -26.41 -17.81
N PHE A 279 8.19 -26.95 -18.39
CA PHE A 279 8.41 -26.97 -19.83
C PHE A 279 8.83 -28.35 -20.32
N LYS A 280 8.03 -28.98 -21.20
CA LYS A 280 8.29 -30.30 -21.78
C LYS A 280 8.66 -31.38 -20.76
N GLY A 281 8.01 -31.35 -19.61
CA GLY A 281 8.24 -32.29 -18.51
C GLY A 281 9.42 -31.93 -17.59
N GLU A 282 10.20 -30.92 -17.93
CA GLU A 282 11.25 -30.37 -17.04
C GLU A 282 10.69 -29.20 -16.22
N HIS A 283 11.19 -29.05 -14.99
CA HIS A 283 10.87 -27.94 -14.11
C HIS A 283 12.05 -26.96 -14.09
N LEU A 284 11.83 -25.74 -14.57
CA LEU A 284 12.84 -24.70 -14.71
C LEU A 284 12.62 -23.61 -13.67
N LEU A 285 13.69 -23.22 -12.98
CA LEU A 285 13.70 -22.11 -12.06
C LEU A 285 14.73 -21.07 -12.51
N ASN A 286 14.34 -19.80 -12.58
CA ASN A 286 15.26 -18.69 -12.76
C ASN A 286 15.25 -17.84 -11.51
N THR A 287 16.38 -17.76 -10.83
CA THR A 287 16.55 -16.95 -9.61
C THR A 287 17.39 -15.72 -9.91
N ARG A 288 16.85 -14.55 -9.63
CA ARG A 288 17.55 -13.28 -9.73
C ARG A 288 18.50 -13.13 -8.55
N TYR A 289 19.72 -12.71 -8.82
CA TYR A 289 20.73 -12.33 -7.85
C TYR A 289 21.00 -10.83 -7.96
N VAL A 290 21.07 -10.13 -6.83
CA VAL A 290 21.25 -8.68 -6.76
C VAL A 290 22.47 -8.30 -5.92
N ASN A 291 23.12 -7.18 -6.26
CA ASN A 291 24.34 -6.70 -5.60
C ASN A 291 24.08 -5.68 -4.48
N TYR A 292 22.90 -5.66 -3.93
CA TYR A 292 22.52 -4.69 -2.90
C TYR A 292 21.73 -5.35 -1.77
N TRP A 293 21.77 -4.74 -0.59
CA TRP A 293 20.90 -4.99 0.53
C TRP A 293 19.80 -3.95 0.57
N TYR A 294 18.55 -4.37 0.58
CA TYR A 294 17.39 -3.50 0.68
C TYR A 294 16.89 -3.48 2.12
N TYR A 295 16.85 -2.29 2.72
CA TYR A 295 16.42 -2.09 4.09
C TYR A 295 14.92 -1.77 4.20
N GLU A 296 14.35 -1.98 5.39
CA GLU A 296 12.95 -1.67 5.71
C GLU A 296 12.58 -0.19 5.48
N ASN A 297 13.55 0.72 5.64
CA ASN A 297 13.38 2.15 5.39
C ASN A 297 13.45 2.54 3.91
N GLY A 298 13.49 1.58 2.98
CA GLY A 298 13.57 1.83 1.54
C GLY A 298 14.95 2.21 1.01
N SER A 299 16.00 2.21 1.84
CA SER A 299 17.37 2.50 1.40
C SER A 299 18.09 1.26 0.88
N TYR A 300 19.12 1.49 0.07
CA TYR A 300 19.96 0.44 -0.52
C TYR A 300 21.39 0.55 0.01
N LEU A 301 22.01 -0.58 0.33
CA LEU A 301 23.44 -0.72 0.55
C LEU A 301 24.03 -1.57 -0.57
N PHE A 302 24.85 -0.96 -1.43
CA PHE A 302 25.53 -1.68 -2.51
C PHE A 302 26.81 -2.34 -2.01
N TYR A 303 26.98 -3.63 -2.29
CA TYR A 303 28.13 -4.41 -1.80
C TYR A 303 29.46 -3.99 -2.43
N ASP A 304 29.42 -3.46 -3.65
CA ASP A 304 30.60 -2.96 -4.36
C ASP A 304 30.86 -1.45 -4.18
N GLY A 305 30.01 -0.76 -3.41
CA GLY A 305 30.10 0.67 -3.12
C GLY A 305 29.84 1.60 -4.31
N ARG A 306 29.34 1.10 -5.45
CA ARG A 306 29.24 1.87 -6.70
C ARG A 306 27.88 2.49 -6.99
N ASN A 307 26.85 2.28 -6.20
CA ASN A 307 25.48 2.74 -6.44
C ASN A 307 24.92 2.36 -7.84
N ILE A 308 25.33 1.20 -8.35
CA ILE A 308 24.89 0.66 -9.62
C ILE A 308 24.17 -0.65 -9.33
N ILE A 309 22.90 -0.74 -9.71
CA ILE A 309 22.13 -1.99 -9.60
C ILE A 309 22.70 -2.98 -10.61
N GLN A 310 23.06 -4.16 -10.12
CA GLN A 310 23.52 -5.25 -10.97
C GLN A 310 22.69 -6.50 -10.67
N ASN A 311 22.17 -7.08 -11.74
CA ASN A 311 21.38 -8.29 -11.70
C ASN A 311 22.14 -9.41 -12.41
N LYS A 312 22.08 -10.60 -11.83
CA LYS A 312 22.45 -11.86 -12.46
C LYS A 312 21.27 -12.80 -12.37
N ASN A 313 21.12 -13.65 -13.36
CA ASN A 313 20.07 -14.66 -13.36
C ASN A 313 20.71 -16.04 -13.32
N MET A 314 20.33 -16.83 -12.32
CA MET A 314 20.80 -18.21 -12.15
C MET A 314 19.68 -19.16 -12.52
N MET A 315 19.91 -19.99 -13.51
CA MET A 315 19.00 -21.07 -13.93
C MET A 315 19.30 -22.34 -13.12
N SER A 316 18.26 -23.02 -12.66
CA SER A 316 18.32 -24.37 -12.13
C SER A 316 17.21 -25.25 -12.70
N ARG A 317 17.45 -26.54 -12.84
CA ARG A 317 16.39 -27.52 -13.04
C ARG A 317 15.95 -28.04 -11.68
N LEU A 318 14.65 -28.16 -11.50
CA LEU A 318 14.11 -28.76 -10.29
C LEU A 318 13.77 -30.23 -10.55
N VAL A 319 14.02 -31.06 -9.55
CA VAL A 319 13.63 -32.48 -9.53
C VAL A 319 12.73 -32.70 -8.35
N GLU A 320 11.69 -33.49 -8.54
CA GLU A 320 10.78 -33.83 -7.46
C GLU A 320 11.40 -34.93 -6.57
N GLU A 321 11.70 -34.57 -5.33
CA GLU A 321 12.21 -35.47 -4.29
C GLU A 321 11.20 -35.48 -3.12
N ASN A 322 10.63 -36.65 -2.83
CA ASN A 322 9.65 -36.82 -1.76
C ASN A 322 8.43 -35.86 -1.85
N GLY A 323 8.00 -35.54 -3.06
CA GLY A 323 6.88 -34.63 -3.30
C GLY A 323 7.25 -33.14 -3.28
N VAL A 324 8.52 -32.80 -3.11
CA VAL A 324 9.05 -31.43 -3.08
C VAL A 324 9.94 -31.20 -4.31
N LEU A 325 9.81 -30.03 -4.94
CA LEU A 325 10.68 -29.61 -6.04
C LEU A 325 11.99 -29.06 -5.48
N MET A 326 13.12 -29.75 -5.73
CA MET A 326 14.46 -29.39 -5.27
C MET A 326 15.36 -29.00 -6.43
N PRO A 327 16.16 -27.94 -6.33
CA PRO A 327 17.10 -27.54 -7.38
C PRO A 327 18.29 -28.50 -7.46
N MET A 328 18.67 -28.85 -8.70
CA MET A 328 19.80 -29.75 -8.94
C MET A 328 21.13 -28.99 -9.00
N ASP A 329 21.21 -28.07 -9.94
CA ASP A 329 22.42 -27.30 -10.22
C ASP A 329 22.04 -25.88 -10.66
N TYR A 330 22.69 -24.91 -10.06
CA TYR A 330 22.52 -23.52 -10.43
C TYR A 330 23.61 -23.13 -11.43
N GLN A 331 23.20 -22.53 -12.54
CA GLN A 331 24.12 -22.06 -13.56
C GLN A 331 23.74 -20.65 -13.99
N GLU A 332 24.73 -19.75 -14.08
CA GLU A 332 24.51 -18.37 -14.51
C GLU A 332 24.07 -18.31 -15.97
N MET A 333 22.98 -17.62 -16.22
CA MET A 333 22.54 -17.24 -17.58
C MET A 333 23.46 -16.15 -18.13
N ARG A 334 23.84 -16.25 -19.38
CA ARG A 334 24.81 -15.37 -20.01
C ARG A 334 24.14 -14.14 -20.61
N ASP A 335 24.01 -13.07 -19.85
CA ASP A 335 23.38 -11.81 -20.27
C ASP A 335 24.08 -11.16 -21.49
N GLU A 336 25.38 -11.44 -21.70
CA GLU A 336 26.13 -10.96 -22.85
C GLU A 336 25.63 -11.51 -24.19
N THR A 337 24.83 -12.57 -24.18
CA THR A 337 24.19 -13.14 -25.38
C THR A 337 22.96 -12.35 -25.83
N ILE A 338 22.51 -11.37 -25.03
CA ILE A 338 21.47 -10.43 -25.45
C ILE A 338 22.09 -9.41 -26.40
N GLU A 339 21.86 -9.60 -27.70
CA GLU A 339 22.40 -8.77 -28.78
C GLU A 339 21.61 -7.47 -28.97
N LEU A 340 21.54 -6.65 -27.91
CA LEU A 340 20.87 -5.35 -27.92
C LEU A 340 21.86 -4.23 -27.53
N PRO A 341 21.75 -3.05 -28.17
CA PRO A 341 22.55 -1.90 -27.80
C PRO A 341 22.28 -1.48 -26.35
N ARG A 342 23.33 -1.24 -25.57
CA ARG A 342 23.22 -0.77 -24.18
C ARG A 342 23.43 0.75 -24.11
N TYR A 343 22.47 1.43 -23.51
CA TYR A 343 22.47 2.90 -23.39
C TYR A 343 22.65 3.40 -21.96
N ASN A 344 22.30 2.59 -20.96
CA ASN A 344 22.38 2.99 -19.55
C ASN A 344 23.48 2.22 -18.82
N MET A 345 24.27 2.95 -18.02
CA MET A 345 25.37 2.40 -17.22
C MET A 345 25.04 2.24 -15.74
N TYR A 346 23.89 2.76 -15.26
CA TYR A 346 23.49 2.74 -13.85
C TYR A 346 22.77 1.46 -13.43
N SER A 347 22.32 0.65 -14.39
CA SER A 347 21.78 -0.69 -14.15
C SER A 347 22.34 -1.68 -15.16
N ARG A 348 22.67 -2.88 -14.70
CA ARG A 348 23.20 -3.97 -15.52
C ARG A 348 22.38 -5.24 -15.28
N GLY A 349 22.28 -6.06 -16.33
CA GLY A 349 21.46 -7.26 -16.32
C GLY A 349 19.99 -6.97 -16.52
N ILE A 350 19.19 -8.03 -16.54
CA ILE A 350 17.73 -7.96 -16.66
C ILE A 350 17.08 -8.31 -15.33
N GLU A 351 15.98 -7.62 -15.03
CA GLU A 351 15.27 -7.73 -13.75
C GLU A 351 13.95 -8.47 -13.94
N ASP A 352 13.50 -9.13 -12.89
CA ASP A 352 12.16 -9.71 -12.78
C ASP A 352 11.79 -10.60 -13.97
N VAL A 353 12.73 -11.48 -14.33
CA VAL A 353 12.55 -12.47 -15.42
C VAL A 353 11.34 -13.35 -15.10
N ARG A 354 10.34 -13.35 -15.96
CA ARG A 354 9.20 -14.28 -15.93
C ARG A 354 9.34 -15.26 -17.06
N LEU A 355 9.42 -16.53 -16.73
CA LEU A 355 9.48 -17.62 -17.70
C LEU A 355 8.08 -17.99 -18.16
N TYR A 356 7.95 -18.33 -19.44
CA TYR A 356 6.72 -18.84 -20.02
C TYR A 356 6.99 -19.70 -21.25
N GLU A 357 5.99 -20.49 -21.64
CA GLU A 357 6.04 -21.25 -22.89
C GLU A 357 5.31 -20.48 -24.00
N HIS A 358 5.93 -20.43 -25.16
CA HIS A 358 5.27 -19.92 -26.36
C HIS A 358 5.75 -20.68 -27.58
N GLN A 359 4.82 -21.22 -28.38
CA GLN A 359 5.08 -22.00 -29.60
C GLN A 359 6.14 -23.10 -29.42
N GLY A 360 6.05 -23.84 -28.30
CA GLY A 360 6.96 -24.95 -27.97
C GLY A 360 8.37 -24.54 -27.60
N ARG A 361 8.61 -23.26 -27.27
CA ARG A 361 9.88 -22.72 -26.77
C ARG A 361 9.71 -22.19 -25.36
N ALA A 362 10.75 -22.35 -24.54
CA ALA A 362 10.86 -21.62 -23.30
C ALA A 362 11.25 -20.16 -23.62
N ARG A 363 10.48 -19.22 -23.15
CA ARG A 363 10.63 -17.79 -23.37
C ARG A 363 10.78 -17.06 -22.06
N PHE A 364 11.26 -15.82 -22.14
CA PHE A 364 11.30 -14.91 -21.00
C PHE A 364 10.73 -13.54 -21.35
N ILE A 365 10.18 -12.88 -20.38
CA ILE A 365 9.95 -11.44 -20.34
C ILE A 365 10.60 -10.87 -19.09
N ALA A 366 11.28 -9.74 -19.22
CA ALA A 366 12.00 -9.09 -18.13
C ALA A 366 11.93 -7.57 -18.28
N THR A 367 12.16 -6.85 -17.19
CA THR A 367 12.30 -5.38 -17.22
C THR A 367 13.76 -4.96 -17.19
N THR A 368 14.08 -3.84 -17.81
CA THR A 368 15.42 -3.27 -17.78
C THR A 368 15.40 -1.78 -18.14
N VAL A 369 16.35 -1.03 -17.61
CA VAL A 369 16.67 0.34 -18.06
C VAL A 369 17.82 0.36 -19.07
N GLY A 370 18.50 -0.79 -19.26
CA GLY A 370 19.76 -0.85 -19.98
C GLY A 370 19.65 -0.68 -21.50
N TYR A 371 18.55 -1.10 -22.10
CA TYR A 371 18.41 -1.24 -23.56
C TYR A 371 17.52 -0.19 -24.22
N HIS A 372 17.24 0.92 -23.56
CA HIS A 372 16.46 2.02 -24.13
C HIS A 372 17.16 3.38 -23.93
N THR A 373 17.08 4.22 -24.96
CA THR A 373 17.78 5.51 -25.04
C THR A 373 17.33 6.51 -23.99
N THR A 374 16.08 6.43 -23.53
CA THR A 374 15.54 7.36 -22.52
C THR A 374 15.98 7.05 -21.09
N GLY A 375 16.62 5.88 -20.86
CA GLY A 375 16.94 5.41 -19.50
C GLY A 375 15.71 5.00 -18.66
N GLY A 376 14.52 5.00 -19.24
CA GLY A 376 13.31 4.46 -18.61
C GLY A 376 13.28 2.93 -18.69
N ASN A 377 12.53 2.30 -17.78
CA ASN A 377 12.34 0.85 -17.82
C ASN A 377 11.56 0.45 -19.07
N ARG A 378 12.02 -0.60 -19.74
CA ARG A 378 11.33 -1.24 -20.86
C ARG A 378 11.26 -2.74 -20.64
N MET A 379 10.28 -3.37 -21.27
CA MET A 379 10.19 -4.83 -21.28
C MET A 379 11.08 -5.38 -22.40
N VAL A 380 11.76 -6.48 -22.10
CA VAL A 380 12.53 -7.28 -23.07
C VAL A 380 11.94 -8.67 -23.09
N ILE A 381 11.68 -9.19 -24.28
CA ILE A 381 11.23 -10.58 -24.50
C ILE A 381 12.21 -11.31 -25.40
N GLY A 382 12.29 -12.62 -25.25
CA GLY A 382 13.18 -13.46 -26.06
C GLY A 382 13.09 -14.93 -25.71
N ASN A 383 13.91 -15.76 -26.37
CA ASN A 383 14.03 -17.17 -26.05
C ASN A 383 14.93 -17.35 -24.80
N TYR A 384 14.53 -18.28 -23.94
CA TYR A 384 15.28 -18.70 -22.76
C TYR A 384 15.90 -20.08 -23.03
N ASP A 385 17.12 -20.08 -23.55
CA ASP A 385 17.82 -21.31 -23.95
C ASP A 385 18.54 -21.92 -22.71
N TYR A 386 17.78 -22.52 -21.84
CA TYR A 386 18.26 -23.03 -20.54
C TYR A 386 19.38 -24.09 -20.66
N LYS A 387 19.42 -24.86 -21.76
CA LYS A 387 20.48 -25.89 -21.99
C LYS A 387 21.83 -25.27 -22.30
N THR A 388 21.86 -24.19 -23.05
CA THR A 388 23.06 -23.43 -23.40
C THR A 388 23.31 -22.24 -22.49
N ARG A 389 22.36 -21.92 -21.63
CA ARG A 389 22.37 -20.76 -20.71
C ARG A 389 22.49 -19.43 -21.45
N THR A 390 21.77 -19.32 -22.54
CA THR A 390 21.82 -18.14 -23.41
C THR A 390 20.43 -17.55 -23.59
N TYR A 391 20.41 -16.28 -23.93
CA TYR A 391 19.24 -15.60 -24.44
C TYR A 391 19.38 -15.44 -25.96
N SER A 392 18.33 -15.71 -26.72
CA SER A 392 18.33 -15.50 -28.17
C SER A 392 17.04 -14.80 -28.62
N ASP A 393 17.06 -14.23 -29.81
CA ASP A 393 15.93 -13.49 -30.40
C ASP A 393 15.36 -12.43 -29.42
N ALA A 394 16.24 -11.82 -28.63
CA ALA A 394 15.84 -10.83 -27.64
C ALA A 394 15.54 -9.47 -28.30
N HIS A 395 14.44 -8.85 -27.94
CA HIS A 395 14.09 -7.52 -28.42
C HIS A 395 13.37 -6.71 -27.33
N VAL A 396 13.54 -5.39 -27.41
CA VAL A 396 12.82 -4.43 -26.56
C VAL A 396 11.40 -4.30 -27.09
N VAL A 397 10.44 -4.39 -26.20
CA VAL A 397 9.04 -4.16 -26.53
C VAL A 397 8.73 -2.67 -26.37
N GLU A 398 8.13 -2.06 -27.38
CA GLU A 398 7.70 -0.67 -27.31
C GLU A 398 6.63 -0.48 -26.24
N SER A 399 6.68 0.66 -25.56
CA SER A 399 5.64 1.02 -24.59
C SER A 399 4.34 1.34 -25.33
N PRO A 400 3.23 0.64 -25.04
CA PRO A 400 1.96 0.91 -25.73
C PRO A 400 1.31 2.22 -25.29
N MET A 401 1.74 2.79 -24.16
CA MET A 401 1.20 4.00 -23.57
C MET A 401 2.25 5.12 -23.39
N ASP A 402 3.42 4.96 -24.01
CA ASP A 402 4.58 5.86 -23.85
C ASP A 402 4.95 6.13 -22.38
N ALA A 403 4.78 5.12 -21.54
CA ALA A 403 5.09 5.24 -20.12
C ALA A 403 6.61 5.31 -19.91
N TYR A 404 7.06 6.15 -18.98
CA TYR A 404 8.48 6.23 -18.60
C TYR A 404 8.99 4.90 -18.01
N CYS A 405 8.15 4.20 -17.26
CA CYS A 405 8.52 2.98 -16.53
C CYS A 405 7.58 1.82 -16.85
N GLU A 406 8.04 0.89 -17.70
CA GLU A 406 7.34 -0.35 -18.04
C GLU A 406 7.81 -1.47 -17.11
N LYS A 407 6.89 -2.01 -16.31
CA LYS A 407 7.13 -3.08 -15.34
C LYS A 407 5.93 -3.99 -15.19
N ASN A 408 6.18 -5.18 -14.67
CA ASN A 408 5.15 -6.12 -14.20
C ASN A 408 4.19 -6.62 -15.28
N TRP A 409 4.61 -6.64 -16.54
CA TRP A 409 3.87 -7.36 -17.55
C TRP A 409 3.97 -8.85 -17.28
N VAL A 410 2.85 -9.54 -17.30
CA VAL A 410 2.81 -10.97 -17.02
C VAL A 410 2.32 -11.77 -18.20
N PRO A 411 3.03 -12.86 -18.58
CA PRO A 411 2.63 -13.72 -19.68
C PRO A 411 1.29 -14.40 -19.39
N ILE A 412 0.47 -14.53 -20.45
CA ILE A 412 -0.75 -15.34 -20.43
C ILE A 412 -0.71 -16.34 -21.59
N PRO A 413 -1.07 -17.62 -21.34
CA PRO A 413 -1.17 -18.61 -22.40
C PRO A 413 -2.16 -18.19 -23.49
N SER A 414 -1.82 -18.49 -24.74
CA SER A 414 -2.65 -18.15 -25.90
C SER A 414 -2.83 -19.35 -26.82
N SER A 415 -4.06 -19.61 -27.23
CA SER A 415 -4.41 -20.73 -28.11
C SER A 415 -4.25 -20.41 -29.59
N ASP A 416 -4.22 -19.14 -29.98
CA ASP A 416 -4.12 -18.68 -31.37
C ASP A 416 -2.67 -18.42 -31.85
N GLY A 417 -1.69 -18.73 -30.97
CA GLY A 417 -0.27 -18.56 -31.29
C GLY A 417 0.24 -17.12 -31.20
N ALA A 418 -0.58 -16.16 -30.75
CA ALA A 418 -0.12 -14.82 -30.49
C ALA A 418 0.55 -14.73 -29.11
N GLU A 419 1.59 -13.93 -28.98
CA GLU A 419 2.28 -13.71 -27.72
C GLU A 419 1.58 -12.58 -26.94
N ARG A 420 1.04 -12.92 -25.75
CA ARG A 420 0.20 -12.01 -24.97
C ARG A 420 0.67 -11.85 -23.54
N PHE A 421 0.45 -10.63 -23.04
CA PHE A 421 0.78 -10.26 -21.66
C PHE A 421 -0.35 -9.43 -21.06
N ILE A 422 -0.59 -9.57 -19.77
CA ILE A 422 -1.37 -8.57 -19.05
C ILE A 422 -0.43 -7.38 -18.79
N TYR A 423 -0.79 -6.25 -19.38
CA TYR A 423 -0.06 -4.99 -19.26
C TYR A 423 -0.29 -4.33 -17.90
N ASN A 424 -1.54 -4.16 -17.55
CA ASN A 424 -1.98 -3.66 -16.26
C ASN A 424 -3.44 -4.08 -15.99
N TRP A 425 -3.97 -3.65 -14.88
CA TRP A 425 -5.35 -3.86 -14.50
C TRP A 425 -6.03 -2.50 -14.38
N LYS A 426 -7.05 -2.26 -15.20
CA LYS A 426 -7.93 -1.11 -15.00
C LYS A 426 -8.89 -1.43 -13.87
N GLY A 427 -8.85 -0.64 -12.82
CA GLY A 427 -9.97 -0.52 -11.92
C GLY A 427 -11.14 0.11 -12.68
N ASN A 428 -12.37 -0.35 -12.44
CA ASN A 428 -13.54 0.32 -12.97
C ASN A 428 -13.52 1.76 -12.41
N GLN A 429 -13.41 2.78 -13.25
CA GLN A 429 -13.26 4.19 -12.81
C GLN A 429 -14.51 4.57 -12.00
N GLY A 430 -14.33 4.77 -10.71
CA GLY A 430 -15.38 4.94 -9.71
C GLY A 430 -15.42 3.84 -8.67
N SER A 431 -14.74 2.73 -8.88
CA SER A 431 -14.56 1.71 -7.87
C SER A 431 -13.24 1.94 -7.11
N LEU A 432 -13.28 2.82 -6.17
CA LEU A 432 -13.15 2.34 -4.80
C LEU A 432 -13.98 1.06 -4.74
N LEU A 433 -13.41 -0.06 -4.35
CA LEU A 433 -14.16 -1.27 -4.06
C LEU A 433 -14.92 -1.05 -2.75
N ILE A 434 -15.90 -0.17 -2.81
CA ILE A 434 -16.87 0.08 -1.78
C ILE A 434 -18.09 -0.73 -2.22
N PRO A 435 -18.70 -1.53 -1.33
CA PRO A 435 -20.00 -2.08 -1.61
C PRO A 435 -20.94 -0.94 -2.00
N PRO A 436 -21.78 -1.08 -3.02
CA PRO A 436 -22.74 -0.08 -3.38
C PRO A 436 -23.73 0.11 -2.23
N SER A 437 -23.51 1.12 -1.40
CA SER A 437 -24.61 1.75 -0.72
C SER A 437 -25.37 2.49 -1.82
N GLU A 438 -26.67 2.24 -1.92
CA GLU A 438 -27.61 2.74 -2.92
C GLU A 438 -27.20 4.06 -3.56
N GLY A 439 -26.91 4.05 -4.88
CA GLY A 439 -26.77 5.25 -5.68
C GLY A 439 -25.52 5.44 -6.54
N PHE A 440 -24.58 4.50 -6.61
CA PHE A 440 -23.54 4.56 -7.63
C PHE A 440 -23.89 3.63 -8.78
N LEU A 441 -24.00 4.22 -9.97
CA LEU A 441 -23.92 3.51 -11.24
C LEU A 441 -22.52 2.89 -11.33
N ALA A 442 -22.33 1.68 -10.73
CA ALA A 442 -21.42 0.74 -11.34
C ALA A 442 -21.84 0.71 -12.81
N THR A 443 -20.91 0.86 -13.75
CA THR A 443 -21.21 0.53 -15.13
C THR A 443 -21.71 -0.93 -15.06
N GLU A 444 -23.02 -1.09 -15.18
CA GLU A 444 -23.70 -2.35 -14.93
C GLU A 444 -22.99 -3.43 -15.74
N GLY A 445 -22.50 -4.47 -15.08
CA GLY A 445 -21.97 -5.66 -15.72
C GLY A 445 -20.45 -5.80 -15.83
N LEU A 446 -19.61 -4.87 -15.34
CA LEU A 446 -18.15 -5.02 -15.43
C LEU A 446 -17.53 -5.45 -14.08
N PRO A 447 -16.53 -6.36 -14.10
CA PRO A 447 -15.81 -6.77 -12.90
C PRO A 447 -14.98 -5.62 -12.31
N PRO A 448 -14.61 -5.71 -11.01
CA PRO A 448 -13.84 -4.66 -10.33
C PRO A 448 -12.44 -4.44 -10.92
N TYR A 449 -11.86 -5.47 -11.54
CA TYR A 449 -10.59 -5.40 -12.24
C TYR A 449 -10.72 -5.95 -13.65
N ILE A 450 -10.32 -5.15 -14.62
CA ILE A 450 -10.30 -5.52 -16.04
C ILE A 450 -8.85 -5.62 -16.49
N PRO A 451 -8.39 -6.78 -16.98
CA PRO A 451 -7.05 -6.90 -17.51
C PRO A 451 -6.94 -6.10 -18.80
N VAL A 452 -5.91 -5.28 -18.89
CA VAL A 452 -5.49 -4.69 -20.16
C VAL A 452 -4.44 -5.62 -20.76
N ILE A 453 -4.74 -6.17 -21.91
CA ILE A 453 -3.92 -7.17 -22.58
C ILE A 453 -3.09 -6.50 -23.67
N VAL A 454 -1.81 -6.77 -23.69
CA VAL A 454 -0.91 -6.43 -24.78
C VAL A 454 -0.70 -7.70 -25.61
N THR A 455 -0.94 -7.59 -26.91
CA THR A 455 -0.54 -8.59 -27.91
C THR A 455 0.68 -8.07 -28.64
N VAL A 456 1.76 -8.86 -28.64
CA VAL A 456 2.99 -8.54 -29.38
C VAL A 456 2.94 -9.28 -30.72
N LYS A 457 3.01 -8.54 -31.81
CA LYS A 457 3.04 -9.07 -33.16
C LYS A 457 4.00 -8.24 -34.03
N ASP A 458 4.97 -8.89 -34.64
CA ASP A 458 5.98 -8.25 -35.50
C ASP A 458 6.69 -7.06 -34.80
N GLY A 459 6.98 -7.22 -33.50
CA GLY A 459 7.62 -6.21 -32.64
C GLY A 459 6.74 -5.03 -32.22
N LYS A 460 5.47 -5.00 -32.62
CA LYS A 460 4.49 -3.97 -32.26
C LYS A 460 3.54 -4.44 -31.16
N CYS A 461 3.11 -3.51 -30.32
CA CYS A 461 2.16 -3.73 -29.25
C CYS A 461 0.76 -3.28 -29.63
N PHE A 462 -0.22 -4.13 -29.39
CA PHE A 462 -1.64 -3.84 -29.57
C PHE A 462 -2.36 -4.04 -28.24
N LEU A 463 -2.97 -2.97 -27.73
CA LEU A 463 -3.76 -3.04 -26.51
C LEU A 463 -5.18 -3.51 -26.82
N SER A 464 -5.71 -4.35 -25.95
CA SER A 464 -7.11 -4.78 -25.96
C SER A 464 -7.59 -5.01 -24.51
N ASN A 465 -8.90 -5.03 -24.35
CA ASN A 465 -9.50 -5.52 -23.13
C ASN A 465 -10.60 -6.55 -23.46
N PRO A 466 -10.81 -7.57 -22.62
CA PRO A 466 -11.73 -8.67 -22.93
C PRO A 466 -13.21 -8.23 -23.02
N PHE A 467 -13.53 -7.00 -22.72
CA PHE A 467 -14.90 -6.45 -22.74
C PHE A 467 -15.13 -5.47 -23.89
N ASP A 468 -14.12 -5.19 -24.73
CA ASP A 468 -14.23 -4.29 -25.90
C ASP A 468 -14.85 -4.96 -27.15
N SER A 469 -15.22 -6.24 -27.11
CA SER A 469 -15.87 -6.91 -28.24
C SER A 469 -17.33 -6.48 -28.36
N GLU A 470 -17.78 -6.23 -29.61
CA GLU A 470 -19.15 -5.77 -29.95
C GLU A 470 -20.26 -6.75 -29.62
N ASP A 471 -19.95 -7.99 -29.24
CA ASP A 471 -20.93 -8.98 -28.77
C ASP A 471 -21.19 -8.76 -27.28
N GLY A 472 -22.13 -7.85 -27.02
CA GLY A 472 -22.71 -7.67 -25.69
C GLY A 472 -23.16 -9.02 -25.14
N THR A 473 -22.48 -9.51 -24.10
CA THR A 473 -22.97 -10.64 -23.32
C THR A 473 -24.22 -10.20 -22.58
N GLU A 474 -25.38 -10.34 -23.24
CA GLU A 474 -26.65 -10.36 -22.57
C GLU A 474 -26.65 -11.52 -21.57
N GLY A 475 -26.79 -11.24 -20.30
CA GLY A 475 -27.34 -12.18 -19.36
C GLY A 475 -26.57 -12.56 -18.11
N VAL A 476 -25.32 -12.16 -17.92
CA VAL A 476 -24.61 -12.48 -16.66
C VAL A 476 -24.46 -11.22 -15.81
N LYS A 477 -25.24 -11.15 -14.73
CA LYS A 477 -25.12 -10.03 -13.76
C LYS A 477 -23.94 -10.31 -12.85
N PRO A 478 -23.07 -9.32 -12.60
CA PRO A 478 -22.05 -9.44 -11.56
C PRO A 478 -22.74 -9.56 -10.20
N ILE A 479 -22.16 -10.39 -9.34
CA ILE A 479 -22.64 -10.51 -7.96
C ILE A 479 -22.51 -9.14 -7.31
N SER A 480 -23.61 -8.60 -6.82
CA SER A 480 -23.59 -7.38 -6.04
C SER A 480 -22.74 -7.60 -4.79
N ALA A 481 -21.54 -7.05 -4.83
CA ALA A 481 -20.66 -6.75 -3.72
C ALA A 481 -20.51 -7.78 -2.60
N SER A 482 -19.39 -8.47 -2.60
CA SER A 482 -18.79 -8.89 -1.33
C SER A 482 -18.26 -7.65 -0.56
N PRO A 483 -18.53 -7.50 0.74
CA PRO A 483 -18.30 -6.25 1.49
C PRO A 483 -16.84 -5.91 1.83
N VAL A 484 -15.86 -6.47 1.15
CA VAL A 484 -14.45 -6.51 1.62
C VAL A 484 -13.47 -5.63 0.83
N TRP A 485 -13.93 -4.91 -0.19
CA TRP A 485 -13.02 -4.29 -1.16
C TRP A 485 -13.06 -2.76 -1.14
N VAL A 486 -12.36 -2.18 -0.21
CA VAL A 486 -12.21 -0.72 -0.15
C VAL A 486 -10.88 -0.32 -0.78
N ALA A 487 -10.93 0.64 -1.72
CA ALA A 487 -9.80 1.35 -2.31
C ALA A 487 -8.55 0.50 -2.55
N ALA A 488 -8.67 -0.57 -3.35
CA ALA A 488 -7.46 -1.30 -3.72
C ALA A 488 -6.55 -0.40 -4.56
N PRO A 489 -5.27 -0.26 -4.18
CA PRO A 489 -4.28 0.38 -5.02
C PRO A 489 -4.18 -0.37 -6.34
N ALA A 490 -3.60 0.25 -7.36
CA ALA A 490 -3.50 -0.32 -8.70
C ALA A 490 -2.91 -1.74 -8.65
N LEU A 491 -3.72 -2.72 -9.07
CA LEU A 491 -3.29 -4.11 -9.13
C LEU A 491 -2.20 -4.27 -10.19
N LYS A 492 -1.14 -5.00 -9.88
CA LYS A 492 0.03 -5.23 -10.74
C LYS A 492 0.23 -6.72 -10.95
N GLY A 493 0.86 -7.08 -12.05
CA GLY A 493 1.23 -8.47 -12.34
C GLY A 493 2.37 -8.96 -11.44
N SER A 494 2.32 -10.22 -11.05
CA SER A 494 3.35 -10.93 -10.31
C SER A 494 3.88 -12.13 -11.09
N SER A 495 3.24 -13.29 -10.99
CA SER A 495 3.65 -14.49 -11.73
C SER A 495 3.09 -14.52 -13.15
N ALA A 496 3.67 -15.34 -14.01
CA ALA A 496 3.00 -15.77 -15.24
C ALA A 496 1.66 -16.46 -14.90
N PHE A 497 0.65 -16.31 -15.79
CA PHE A 497 -0.55 -17.11 -15.72
C PHE A 497 -0.29 -18.51 -16.29
N ILE A 498 -0.84 -19.50 -15.66
CA ILE A 498 -0.74 -20.90 -16.06
C ILE A 498 -2.13 -21.49 -16.30
N GLU A 499 -2.18 -22.53 -17.11
CA GLU A 499 -3.41 -23.31 -17.28
C GLU A 499 -3.57 -24.31 -16.12
N TYR A 500 -4.69 -24.24 -15.43
CA TYR A 500 -5.04 -25.14 -14.34
C TYR A 500 -6.55 -25.42 -14.35
N ASN A 501 -6.94 -26.70 -14.36
CA ASN A 501 -8.33 -27.14 -14.42
C ASN A 501 -9.17 -26.51 -15.56
N GLY A 502 -8.53 -26.24 -16.71
CA GLY A 502 -9.21 -25.66 -17.88
C GLY A 502 -9.37 -24.14 -17.86
N GLU A 503 -8.86 -23.48 -16.84
CA GLU A 503 -8.87 -22.03 -16.66
C GLU A 503 -7.44 -21.48 -16.61
N LEU A 504 -7.29 -20.16 -16.65
CA LEU A 504 -5.99 -19.50 -16.44
C LEU A 504 -5.95 -18.91 -15.02
N ILE A 505 -4.91 -19.25 -14.28
CA ILE A 505 -4.70 -18.76 -12.93
C ILE A 505 -3.32 -18.14 -12.78
N GLY A 506 -3.23 -17.04 -12.05
CA GLY A 506 -1.96 -16.36 -11.78
C GLY A 506 -2.01 -15.49 -10.54
N VAL A 507 -0.82 -15.18 -10.02
CA VAL A 507 -0.64 -14.27 -8.88
C VAL A 507 -0.55 -12.85 -9.37
N THR A 508 -1.28 -11.96 -8.72
CA THR A 508 -1.16 -10.51 -8.83
C THR A 508 -0.78 -9.92 -7.49
N HIS A 509 -0.30 -8.69 -7.47
CA HIS A 509 -0.01 -8.00 -6.23
C HIS A 509 -0.47 -6.55 -6.28
N PHE A 510 -0.64 -5.97 -5.11
CA PHE A 510 -0.72 -4.54 -4.90
C PHE A 510 0.12 -4.15 -3.69
N SER A 511 0.42 -2.89 -3.57
CA SER A 511 1.18 -2.37 -2.44
C SER A 511 0.50 -1.16 -1.83
N GLU A 512 0.56 -1.06 -0.51
CA GLU A 512 0.23 0.15 0.22
C GLU A 512 1.50 0.96 0.45
N ASP A 513 1.42 2.27 0.23
CA ASP A 513 2.53 3.19 0.46
C ASP A 513 2.67 3.48 1.96
N ALA A 514 3.23 2.51 2.67
CA ALA A 514 3.63 2.60 4.07
C ALA A 514 5.16 2.56 4.17
N MET A 515 5.72 2.74 5.36
CA MET A 515 7.14 2.52 5.58
C MET A 515 7.32 1.57 6.77
N PRO A 516 7.77 0.34 6.53
CA PRO A 516 8.09 -0.25 5.21
C PRO A 516 6.86 -0.43 4.32
N ARG A 517 7.06 -0.43 2.99
CA ARG A 517 6.01 -0.71 2.02
C ARG A 517 5.39 -2.07 2.29
N ARG A 518 4.07 -2.19 2.16
CA ARG A 518 3.33 -3.43 2.41
C ARG A 518 2.86 -4.01 1.09
N TYR A 519 3.18 -5.27 0.85
CA TYR A 519 2.75 -6.01 -0.33
C TYR A 519 1.67 -7.00 0.03
N PHE A 520 0.67 -7.09 -0.83
CA PHE A 520 -0.42 -8.05 -0.73
C PHE A 520 -0.54 -8.78 -2.06
N HIS A 521 -0.93 -10.04 -2.01
CA HIS A 521 -1.06 -10.89 -3.17
C HIS A 521 -2.51 -11.35 -3.33
N MET A 522 -2.89 -11.64 -4.57
CA MET A 522 -4.18 -12.23 -4.91
C MET A 522 -3.99 -13.23 -6.04
N LEU A 523 -4.72 -14.33 -5.98
CA LEU A 523 -4.92 -15.19 -7.14
C LEU A 523 -6.08 -14.64 -7.97
N ILE A 524 -5.89 -14.54 -9.26
CA ILE A 524 -6.94 -14.20 -10.23
C ILE A 524 -7.08 -15.36 -11.18
N VAL A 525 -8.34 -15.72 -11.46
CA VAL A 525 -8.69 -16.75 -12.43
C VAL A 525 -9.41 -16.10 -13.59
N LEU A 526 -8.92 -16.39 -14.80
CA LEU A 526 -9.47 -15.90 -16.07
C LEU A 526 -10.07 -17.06 -16.86
N ASP A 527 -11.13 -16.78 -17.59
CA ASP A 527 -11.61 -17.66 -18.65
C ASP A 527 -10.54 -17.79 -19.74
N LYS A 528 -10.22 -19.03 -20.11
CA LYS A 528 -9.13 -19.34 -21.03
C LYS A 528 -9.37 -18.82 -22.45
N ALA A 529 -10.62 -18.77 -22.90
CA ALA A 529 -10.96 -18.37 -24.27
C ALA A 529 -11.09 -16.86 -24.41
N THR A 530 -11.67 -16.19 -23.42
CA THR A 530 -12.00 -14.77 -23.45
C THR A 530 -11.08 -13.88 -22.65
N TYR A 531 -10.26 -14.45 -21.77
CA TYR A 531 -9.44 -13.75 -20.75
C TYR A 531 -10.25 -12.89 -19.78
N LYS A 532 -11.57 -13.06 -19.72
CA LYS A 532 -12.41 -12.38 -18.75
C LYS A 532 -12.12 -12.92 -17.34
N PRO A 533 -11.96 -12.05 -16.33
CA PRO A 533 -11.82 -12.54 -14.96
C PRO A 533 -13.13 -13.21 -14.51
N ILE A 534 -13.01 -14.40 -13.91
CA ILE A 534 -14.13 -15.21 -13.47
C ILE A 534 -14.27 -15.18 -11.95
N ARG A 535 -13.12 -15.24 -11.25
CA ARG A 535 -13.06 -15.15 -9.79
C ARG A 535 -11.67 -14.70 -9.34
N TYR A 536 -11.61 -14.25 -8.11
CA TYR A 536 -10.35 -13.86 -7.45
C TYR A 536 -10.37 -14.25 -5.97
N SER A 537 -9.18 -14.47 -5.42
CA SER A 537 -9.03 -14.78 -4.01
C SER A 537 -9.17 -13.53 -3.15
N LYS A 538 -9.40 -13.73 -1.84
CA LYS A 538 -9.09 -12.69 -0.87
C LYS A 538 -7.61 -12.31 -0.96
N PRO A 539 -7.24 -11.06 -0.63
CA PRO A 539 -5.85 -10.70 -0.47
C PRO A 539 -5.16 -11.56 0.58
N PHE A 540 -3.90 -11.90 0.34
CA PHE A 540 -3.11 -12.66 1.29
C PHE A 540 -1.65 -12.18 1.34
N VAL A 541 -1.00 -12.50 2.43
CA VAL A 541 0.44 -12.41 2.64
C VAL A 541 0.97 -13.80 2.97
N PHE A 542 2.24 -14.06 2.72
CA PHE A 542 2.81 -15.40 2.95
C PHE A 542 3.21 -15.61 4.41
N GLU A 543 3.97 -14.72 4.98
CA GLU A 543 4.42 -14.82 6.37
C GLU A 543 3.84 -13.70 7.22
N LYS A 544 4.02 -12.47 6.77
CA LYS A 544 3.57 -11.27 7.48
C LYS A 544 3.37 -10.11 6.53
N VAL A 545 2.61 -9.13 6.97
CA VAL A 545 2.49 -7.87 6.23
C VAL A 545 3.85 -7.18 6.16
N GLY A 546 4.36 -6.97 4.95
CA GLY A 546 5.68 -6.36 4.71
C GLY A 546 6.07 -6.38 3.24
N ILE A 547 7.37 -6.41 2.97
CA ILE A 547 7.91 -6.49 1.62
C ILE A 547 8.10 -7.97 1.27
N GLU A 548 7.07 -8.56 0.68
CA GLU A 548 7.07 -9.91 0.11
C GLU A 548 6.74 -9.81 -1.37
N PHE A 549 7.42 -10.56 -2.21
CA PHE A 549 7.18 -10.54 -3.65
C PHE A 549 7.19 -11.94 -4.24
N CYS A 550 6.11 -12.27 -4.95
CA CYS A 550 5.95 -13.57 -5.60
C CYS A 550 6.02 -13.39 -7.13
N ILE A 551 6.99 -14.01 -7.78
CA ILE A 551 7.15 -13.97 -9.25
C ILE A 551 7.03 -15.36 -9.88
N GLY A 552 7.22 -16.44 -9.11
CA GLY A 552 7.04 -17.82 -9.53
C GLY A 552 5.78 -18.44 -8.93
N PHE A 553 5.02 -19.16 -9.76
CA PHE A 553 3.79 -19.83 -9.34
C PHE A 553 3.58 -21.11 -10.12
N ASP A 554 3.08 -22.14 -9.44
CA ASP A 554 2.64 -23.41 -10.01
C ASP A 554 1.39 -23.90 -9.29
N ALA A 555 0.54 -24.65 -9.99
CA ALA A 555 -0.61 -25.33 -9.43
C ALA A 555 -0.59 -26.79 -9.90
N CYS A 556 -0.49 -27.71 -8.97
CA CYS A 556 -0.38 -29.14 -9.26
C CYS A 556 -1.19 -29.97 -8.28
N GLY A 557 -2.14 -30.76 -8.79
CA GLY A 557 -3.05 -31.53 -7.95
C GLY A 557 -3.88 -30.63 -7.04
N ASP A 558 -3.75 -30.80 -5.73
CA ASP A 558 -4.44 -30.02 -4.70
C ASP A 558 -3.54 -28.96 -4.03
N LYS A 559 -2.39 -28.65 -4.66
CA LYS A 559 -1.40 -27.71 -4.11
C LYS A 559 -1.15 -26.52 -5.01
N TYR A 560 -0.98 -25.35 -4.37
CA TYR A 560 -0.36 -24.17 -4.95
C TYR A 560 1.08 -24.04 -4.44
N ARG A 561 1.99 -23.72 -5.35
CA ARG A 561 3.42 -23.50 -5.11
C ARG A 561 3.77 -22.07 -5.47
N PHE A 562 4.34 -21.34 -4.51
CA PHE A 562 4.74 -19.94 -4.69
C PHE A 562 6.24 -19.80 -4.43
N TRP A 563 6.98 -19.27 -5.40
CA TRP A 563 8.36 -18.85 -5.16
C TRP A 563 8.34 -17.38 -4.79
N ILE A 564 8.60 -17.11 -3.52
CA ILE A 564 8.52 -15.78 -2.92
C ILE A 564 9.91 -15.30 -2.52
N SER A 565 10.07 -13.98 -2.39
CA SER A 565 11.23 -13.35 -1.79
C SER A 565 10.80 -12.29 -0.79
N ARG A 566 11.60 -12.08 0.24
CA ARG A 566 11.41 -11.06 1.26
C ARG A 566 12.52 -10.01 1.12
N PHE A 567 12.15 -8.73 0.99
CA PHE A 567 13.11 -7.62 0.81
C PHE A 567 14.11 -7.82 -0.36
N ASP A 568 13.64 -8.32 -1.50
CA ASP A 568 14.47 -8.71 -2.66
C ASP A 568 15.57 -9.74 -2.31
N ARG A 569 15.41 -10.49 -1.25
CA ARG A 569 16.31 -11.53 -0.74
C ARG A 569 15.52 -12.67 -0.10
N ASP A 570 16.19 -13.62 0.49
CA ASP A 570 15.59 -14.74 1.22
C ASP A 570 14.50 -15.45 0.40
N PRO A 571 14.83 -15.94 -0.82
CA PRO A 571 13.85 -16.65 -1.64
C PRO A 571 13.53 -18.01 -1.06
N VAL A 572 12.23 -18.33 -1.00
CA VAL A 572 11.74 -19.62 -0.51
C VAL A 572 10.66 -20.18 -1.43
N LEU A 573 10.49 -21.49 -1.43
CA LEU A 573 9.29 -22.14 -1.97
C LEU A 573 8.28 -22.31 -0.85
N PHE A 574 7.07 -21.81 -1.08
CA PHE A 574 5.95 -21.82 -0.17
C PHE A 574 4.81 -22.66 -0.77
N GLU A 575 4.47 -23.78 -0.15
CA GLU A 575 3.43 -24.69 -0.62
C GLU A 575 2.20 -24.64 0.30
N VAL A 576 1.01 -24.54 -0.30
CA VAL A 576 -0.26 -24.60 0.43
C VAL A 576 -1.28 -25.45 -0.31
N SER A 577 -2.17 -26.08 0.42
CA SER A 577 -3.33 -26.74 -0.17
C SER A 577 -4.28 -25.75 -0.83
N THR A 578 -4.80 -26.09 -2.00
CA THR A 578 -5.67 -25.20 -2.79
C THR A 578 -6.91 -24.75 -2.04
N HIS A 579 -7.42 -25.56 -1.12
CA HIS A 579 -8.65 -25.27 -0.34
C HIS A 579 -8.44 -24.19 0.74
N ILE A 580 -7.19 -23.84 1.08
CA ILE A 580 -6.89 -22.76 2.05
C ILE A 580 -7.22 -21.39 1.48
N ILE A 581 -7.12 -21.22 0.15
CA ILE A 581 -7.39 -19.96 -0.51
C ILE A 581 -8.83 -19.92 -0.98
N SER A 582 -9.64 -19.07 -0.36
CA SER A 582 -11.04 -18.87 -0.74
C SER A 582 -11.14 -17.91 -1.93
N PHE A 583 -11.99 -18.28 -2.89
CA PHE A 583 -12.29 -17.45 -4.07
C PHE A 583 -13.69 -16.85 -3.99
N HIS A 584 -13.82 -15.67 -4.54
CA HIS A 584 -15.08 -15.01 -4.82
C HIS A 584 -15.34 -15.05 -6.32
N ASN A 585 -16.52 -15.55 -6.70
CA ASN A 585 -16.98 -15.50 -8.09
C ASN A 585 -17.35 -14.06 -8.45
N ILE A 586 -17.06 -13.67 -9.69
CA ILE A 586 -17.40 -12.34 -10.21
C ILE A 586 -18.82 -12.35 -10.77
N TYR A 587 -19.28 -13.49 -11.28
CA TYR A 587 -20.58 -13.65 -11.89
C TYR A 587 -21.45 -14.62 -11.08
N GLU A 588 -22.75 -14.38 -11.09
CA GLU A 588 -23.73 -15.36 -10.55
C GLU A 588 -23.69 -16.62 -11.42
N SER A 589 -23.68 -17.77 -10.78
CA SER A 589 -23.72 -19.10 -11.44
C SER A 589 -25.11 -19.41 -11.99
#